data_ecf84647c7e892a208e51c571b620f3a
#
_entry.id   ecf84647c7e892a208e51c571b620f3a
#
_cell.length_a   1.000
_cell.length_b   1.000
_cell.length_c   1.000
_cell.angle_alpha   90.00
_cell.angle_beta   90.00
_cell.angle_gamma   90.00
#
_symmetry.space_group_name_H-M   'P 1'
#
loop_
_entity.id
_entity.type
_entity.pdbx_description
1 polymer ?
#
loop_
_entity_poly.entity_id
_entity_poly.type
_entity_poly.pdbx_seq_one_letter_code
_entity_poly.pdbx_strand_id
1 'polypeptide(L)'
;NKDIIKKAKPNIGHLAVAKIINSNDSAHLITQNVDNLHQDAGVPQSKITEIHGNATYASCLDCHISYELGPIKKVFLDEGIIPSCSECGGIIKQATISFGQSMPEIGMQIAQMKIVKCDLFITIGTSLVVYPVAGFPKLAKEIGAKLIIINNQPTDYDHIADLVIHQQIGEVFSDS
;
A
#
# COMPACT_ATOMS: atom_id res chain seq x y z
N ASN A 1 16.29 10.14 4.34
CA ASN A 1 15.36 9.38 3.47
C ASN A 1 14.06 10.10 3.11
N LYS A 2 13.62 11.15 3.86
CA LYS A 2 12.33 11.85 3.61
C LYS A 2 12.32 12.73 2.35
N ASP A 3 13.47 13.25 1.93
CA ASP A 3 13.56 14.07 0.70
C ASP A 3 13.61 13.21 -0.58
N ILE A 4 13.93 11.93 -0.45
CA ILE A 4 13.95 10.98 -1.57
C ILE A 4 12.52 10.66 -2.01
N ILE A 5 11.59 10.45 -1.07
CA ILE A 5 10.17 10.15 -1.37
C ILE A 5 9.53 11.30 -2.17
N LYS A 6 9.83 12.56 -1.82
CA LYS A 6 9.29 13.74 -2.53
C LYS A 6 9.80 13.91 -3.97
N LYS A 7 10.90 13.24 -4.35
CA LYS A 7 11.53 13.32 -5.68
C LYS A 7 11.31 12.06 -6.51
N ALA A 8 10.81 10.97 -5.89
CA ALA A 8 10.54 9.74 -6.60
C ALA A 8 9.39 9.94 -7.59
N LYS A 9 9.48 9.26 -8.72
CA LYS A 9 8.42 9.21 -9.76
C LYS A 9 8.00 7.77 -9.97
N PRO A 10 6.76 7.53 -10.40
CA PRO A 10 6.32 6.21 -10.79
C PRO A 10 7.29 5.58 -11.80
N ASN A 11 7.67 4.34 -11.55
CA ASN A 11 8.45 3.53 -12.47
C ASN A 11 7.52 2.66 -13.34
N ILE A 12 8.10 1.90 -14.27
CA ILE A 12 7.34 1.05 -15.19
C ILE A 12 6.42 0.05 -14.47
N GLY A 13 6.84 -0.48 -13.33
CA GLY A 13 5.99 -1.37 -12.51
C GLY A 13 4.74 -0.66 -11.97
N HIS A 14 4.86 0.59 -11.49
CA HIS A 14 3.70 1.37 -11.05
C HIS A 14 2.75 1.66 -12.20
N LEU A 15 3.28 2.00 -13.40
CA LEU A 15 2.48 2.25 -14.60
C LEU A 15 1.76 0.99 -15.08
N ALA A 16 2.43 -0.16 -15.06
CA ALA A 16 1.82 -1.45 -15.41
C ALA A 16 0.70 -1.82 -14.43
N VAL A 17 0.91 -1.67 -13.13
CA VAL A 17 -0.14 -1.88 -12.12
C VAL A 17 -1.32 -0.94 -12.35
N ALA A 18 -1.07 0.35 -12.62
CA ALA A 18 -2.13 1.31 -12.91
C ALA A 18 -2.93 0.91 -14.15
N LYS A 19 -2.26 0.43 -15.22
CA LYS A 19 -2.92 -0.08 -16.44
C LYS A 19 -3.81 -1.28 -16.14
N ILE A 20 -3.33 -2.26 -15.36
CA ILE A 20 -4.10 -3.45 -14.94
C ILE A 20 -5.33 -3.02 -14.14
N ILE A 21 -5.17 -2.17 -13.11
CA ILE A 21 -6.26 -1.72 -12.25
C ILE A 21 -7.31 -0.92 -13.02
N ASN A 22 -6.90 -0.11 -13.99
CA ASN A 22 -7.81 0.72 -14.77
C ASN A 22 -8.52 -0.05 -15.89
N SER A 23 -7.95 -1.14 -16.37
CA SER A 23 -8.56 -1.98 -17.42
C SER A 23 -9.64 -2.93 -16.91
N ASN A 24 -9.80 -3.09 -15.60
CA ASN A 24 -10.78 -3.99 -14.99
C ASN A 24 -11.49 -3.30 -13.81
N ASP A 25 -12.80 -3.16 -13.89
CA ASP A 25 -13.59 -2.50 -12.85
C ASP A 25 -13.60 -3.26 -11.51
N SER A 26 -13.42 -4.57 -11.54
CA SER A 26 -13.34 -5.41 -10.32
C SER A 26 -11.95 -5.43 -9.71
N ALA A 27 -10.91 -4.97 -10.44
CA ALA A 27 -9.54 -4.98 -9.94
C ALA A 27 -9.36 -3.98 -8.78
N HIS A 28 -8.57 -4.39 -7.80
CA HIS A 28 -8.28 -3.59 -6.61
C HIS A 28 -6.82 -3.78 -6.18
N LEU A 29 -6.17 -2.69 -5.84
CA LEU A 29 -4.80 -2.68 -5.34
C LEU A 29 -4.78 -2.63 -3.81
N ILE A 30 -4.04 -3.55 -3.19
CA ILE A 30 -3.69 -3.50 -1.77
C ILE A 30 -2.19 -3.21 -1.72
N THR A 31 -1.80 -2.05 -1.18
CA THR A 31 -0.40 -1.65 -1.14
C THR A 31 0.13 -1.54 0.29
N GLN A 32 1.36 -1.97 0.48
CA GLN A 32 2.15 -1.75 1.68
C GLN A 32 3.02 -0.48 1.57
N ASN A 33 3.16 0.06 0.37
CA ASN A 33 3.93 1.27 0.12
C ASN A 33 3.21 2.50 0.69
N VAL A 34 4.01 3.45 1.18
CA VAL A 34 3.53 4.70 1.78
C VAL A 34 3.90 5.95 0.94
N ASP A 35 4.43 5.75 -0.27
CA ASP A 35 5.09 6.77 -1.10
C ASP A 35 4.15 7.52 -2.06
N ASN A 36 2.89 7.10 -2.18
CA ASN A 36 1.87 7.64 -3.10
C ASN A 36 2.12 7.36 -4.59
N LEU A 37 3.14 6.58 -4.95
CA LEU A 37 3.52 6.41 -6.36
C LEU A 37 2.48 5.65 -7.19
N HIS A 38 1.64 4.83 -6.59
CA HIS A 38 0.52 4.19 -7.30
C HIS A 38 -0.55 5.19 -7.70
N GLN A 39 -0.89 6.14 -6.82
CA GLN A 39 -1.82 7.23 -7.13
C GLN A 39 -1.23 8.15 -8.19
N ASP A 40 0.04 8.50 -8.06
CA ASP A 40 0.78 9.33 -9.02
C ASP A 40 0.90 8.64 -10.40
N ALA A 41 0.87 7.29 -10.44
CA ALA A 41 0.79 6.50 -11.68
C ALA A 41 -0.62 6.43 -12.27
N GLY A 42 -1.65 6.94 -11.59
CA GLY A 42 -3.02 6.99 -12.07
C GLY A 42 -3.95 5.90 -11.53
N VAL A 43 -3.60 5.22 -10.44
CA VAL A 43 -4.54 4.32 -9.74
C VAL A 43 -5.57 5.16 -8.98
N PRO A 44 -6.89 4.99 -9.25
CA PRO A 44 -7.93 5.74 -8.54
C PRO A 44 -7.97 5.40 -7.06
N GLN A 45 -8.19 6.41 -6.20
CA GLN A 45 -8.30 6.21 -4.75
C GLN A 45 -9.38 5.21 -4.35
N SER A 46 -10.45 5.09 -5.12
CA SER A 46 -11.52 4.10 -4.89
C SER A 46 -11.10 2.64 -5.15
N LYS A 47 -10.00 2.44 -5.88
CA LYS A 47 -9.47 1.12 -6.25
C LYS A 47 -8.17 0.76 -5.49
N ILE A 48 -7.79 1.53 -4.46
CA ILE A 48 -6.57 1.29 -3.70
C ILE A 48 -6.87 1.21 -2.20
N THR A 49 -6.21 0.27 -1.52
CA THR A 49 -6.18 0.19 -0.06
C THR A 49 -4.74 0.31 0.43
N GLU A 50 -4.43 1.40 1.13
CA GLU A 50 -3.11 1.70 1.70
C GLU A 50 -3.03 1.11 3.11
N ILE A 51 -2.56 -0.12 3.20
CA ILE A 51 -2.66 -0.90 4.44
C ILE A 51 -1.66 -0.44 5.52
N HIS A 52 -0.58 0.23 5.12
CA HIS A 52 0.39 0.88 6.00
C HIS A 52 0.27 2.40 6.03
N GLY A 53 -0.84 2.93 5.48
CA GLY A 53 -1.07 4.37 5.38
C GLY A 53 -0.27 5.04 4.28
N ASN A 54 -0.09 6.36 4.39
CA ASN A 54 0.56 7.19 3.38
C ASN A 54 1.46 8.24 4.03
N ALA A 55 2.66 8.45 3.47
CA ALA A 55 3.66 9.37 4.00
C ALA A 55 3.54 10.81 3.47
N THR A 56 2.57 11.09 2.57
CA THR A 56 2.44 12.41 1.94
C THR A 56 1.53 13.38 2.70
N TYR A 57 0.71 12.88 3.62
CA TYR A 57 -0.16 13.69 4.46
C TYR A 57 -0.08 13.28 5.94
N ALA A 58 -0.70 14.07 6.81
CA ALA A 58 -0.85 13.78 8.23
C ALA A 58 -2.32 13.53 8.55
N SER A 59 -2.62 12.83 9.64
CA SER A 59 -3.97 12.63 10.14
C SER A 59 -4.05 12.73 11.66
N CYS A 60 -5.20 13.11 12.16
CA CYS A 60 -5.51 13.01 13.58
C CYS A 60 -5.64 11.54 13.99
N LEU A 61 -5.06 11.16 15.13
CA LEU A 61 -5.15 9.79 15.64
C LEU A 61 -6.54 9.44 16.15
N ASP A 62 -7.35 10.43 16.56
CA ASP A 62 -8.66 10.21 17.18
C ASP A 62 -9.81 10.31 16.18
N CYS A 63 -9.90 11.42 15.42
CA CYS A 63 -11.00 11.65 14.49
C CYS A 63 -10.67 11.39 13.02
N HIS A 64 -9.41 11.02 12.71
CA HIS A 64 -8.92 10.64 11.38
C HIS A 64 -8.99 11.74 10.30
N ILE A 65 -9.29 13.00 10.66
CA ILE A 65 -9.24 14.13 9.72
C ILE A 65 -7.82 14.26 9.17
N SER A 66 -7.73 14.46 7.86
CA SER A 66 -6.47 14.61 7.14
C SER A 66 -5.99 16.05 7.12
N TYR A 67 -4.67 16.23 7.15
CA TYR A 67 -3.97 17.51 7.12
C TYR A 67 -2.84 17.48 6.10
N GLU A 68 -2.53 18.62 5.51
CA GLU A 68 -1.30 18.76 4.73
C GLU A 68 -0.08 18.58 5.64
N LEU A 69 0.85 17.70 5.21
CA LEU A 69 2.03 17.36 6.01
C LEU A 69 3.00 18.55 6.18
N GLY A 70 3.08 19.44 5.18
CA GLY A 70 4.03 20.56 5.18
C GLY A 70 3.87 21.50 6.37
N PRO A 71 2.71 22.12 6.57
CA PRO A 71 2.42 22.99 7.72
C PRO A 71 2.63 22.28 9.07
N ILE A 72 2.13 21.05 9.21
CA ILE A 72 2.28 20.24 10.43
C ILE A 72 3.75 19.99 10.76
N LYS A 73 4.55 19.61 9.76
CA LYS A 73 5.99 19.39 9.92
C LYS A 73 6.71 20.68 10.29
N LYS A 74 6.30 21.83 9.71
CA LYS A 74 6.91 23.13 10.00
C LYS A 74 6.74 23.52 11.46
N VAL A 75 5.52 23.47 12.00
CA VAL A 75 5.24 23.75 13.42
C VAL A 75 6.09 22.89 14.34
N PHE A 76 6.15 21.58 14.06
CA PHE A 76 6.96 20.67 14.88
C PHE A 76 8.46 20.98 14.83
N LEU A 77 9.00 21.36 13.66
CA LEU A 77 10.44 21.61 13.51
C LEU A 77 10.85 22.98 14.07
N ASP A 78 10.01 23.99 13.91
CA ASP A 78 10.30 25.37 14.31
C ASP A 78 10.04 25.62 15.80
N GLU A 79 9.00 25.00 16.35
CA GLU A 79 8.49 25.28 17.69
C GLU A 79 8.68 24.11 18.67
N GLY A 80 9.01 22.91 18.18
CA GLY A 80 9.11 21.68 19.00
C GLY A 80 7.76 21.20 19.55
N ILE A 81 6.63 21.75 19.03
CA ILE A 81 5.28 21.47 19.50
C ILE A 81 4.67 20.36 18.63
N ILE A 82 4.08 19.34 19.26
CA ILE A 82 3.26 18.35 18.55
C ILE A 82 1.91 19.00 18.24
N PRO A 83 1.55 19.18 16.94
CA PRO A 83 0.30 19.81 16.56
C PRO A 83 -0.92 19.03 17.04
N SER A 84 -1.93 19.75 17.52
CA SER A 84 -3.22 19.19 17.90
C SER A 84 -4.27 19.42 16.82
N CYS A 85 -5.22 18.50 16.74
CA CYS A 85 -6.33 18.56 15.80
C CYS A 85 -7.26 19.75 16.11
N SER A 86 -7.60 20.55 15.09
CA SER A 86 -8.53 21.68 15.22
C SER A 86 -9.95 21.26 15.58
N GLU A 87 -10.35 20.03 15.21
CA GLU A 87 -11.72 19.55 15.40
C GLU A 87 -11.94 18.84 16.76
N CYS A 88 -10.96 18.06 17.22
CA CYS A 88 -11.15 17.25 18.44
C CYS A 88 -10.04 17.40 19.48
N GLY A 89 -8.97 18.17 19.19
CA GLY A 89 -7.83 18.34 20.08
C GLY A 89 -6.86 17.15 20.10
N GLY A 90 -7.14 16.08 19.34
CA GLY A 90 -6.31 14.89 19.27
C GLY A 90 -4.95 15.14 18.62
N ILE A 91 -4.02 14.18 18.78
CA ILE A 91 -2.66 14.29 18.25
C ILE A 91 -2.67 14.11 16.73
N ILE A 92 -1.99 15.01 16.01
CA ILE A 92 -1.76 14.90 14.57
C ILE A 92 -0.40 14.25 14.33
N LYS A 93 -0.37 13.20 13.50
CA LYS A 93 0.87 12.54 13.09
C LYS A 93 0.83 12.24 11.59
N GLN A 94 2.00 12.00 10.98
CA GLN A 94 2.08 11.48 9.61
C GLN A 94 1.22 10.22 9.47
N ALA A 95 0.41 10.12 8.42
CA ALA A 95 -0.60 9.08 8.24
C ALA A 95 -0.01 7.71 7.88
N THR A 96 1.12 7.34 8.48
CA THR A 96 1.75 6.02 8.33
C THR A 96 1.53 5.17 9.57
N ILE A 97 1.47 3.84 9.40
CA ILE A 97 1.39 2.90 10.52
C ILE A 97 2.81 2.60 11.00
N SER A 98 3.06 2.81 12.29
CA SER A 98 4.34 2.51 12.93
C SER A 98 4.37 1.07 13.42
N PHE A 99 5.57 0.48 13.55
CA PHE A 99 5.71 -0.83 14.19
C PHE A 99 5.11 -0.82 15.60
N GLY A 100 4.31 -1.84 15.92
CA GLY A 100 3.56 -1.94 17.16
C GLY A 100 2.24 -1.16 17.20
N GLN A 101 1.93 -0.35 16.18
CA GLN A 101 0.61 0.26 16.01
C GLN A 101 -0.35 -0.74 15.38
N SER A 102 -1.61 -0.73 15.80
CA SER A 102 -2.67 -1.53 15.17
C SER A 102 -2.84 -1.17 13.71
N MET A 103 -3.09 -2.18 12.88
CA MET A 103 -3.42 -1.98 11.47
C MET A 103 -4.76 -1.23 11.33
N PRO A 104 -4.94 -0.44 10.26
CA PRO A 104 -6.22 0.25 10.02
C PRO A 104 -7.34 -0.78 9.83
N GLU A 105 -8.27 -0.83 10.77
CA GLU A 105 -9.34 -1.83 10.78
C GLU A 105 -10.16 -1.82 9.49
N ILE A 106 -10.60 -0.64 9.06
CA ILE A 106 -11.37 -0.47 7.81
C ILE A 106 -10.54 -0.93 6.60
N GLY A 107 -9.27 -0.58 6.53
CA GLY A 107 -8.38 -1.01 5.44
C GLY A 107 -8.23 -2.54 5.40
N MET A 108 -8.06 -3.17 6.56
CA MET A 108 -7.97 -4.63 6.66
C MET A 108 -9.28 -5.31 6.24
N GLN A 109 -10.43 -4.78 6.65
CA GLN A 109 -11.75 -5.31 6.25
C GLN A 109 -11.96 -5.18 4.75
N ILE A 110 -11.63 -4.03 4.14
CA ILE A 110 -11.72 -3.84 2.69
C ILE A 110 -10.81 -4.84 1.97
N ALA A 111 -9.55 -4.97 2.38
CA ALA A 111 -8.61 -5.91 1.79
C ALA A 111 -9.16 -7.35 1.84
N GLN A 112 -9.64 -7.81 2.98
CA GLN A 112 -10.23 -9.14 3.13
C GLN A 112 -11.46 -9.33 2.24
N MET A 113 -12.37 -8.34 2.18
CA MET A 113 -13.55 -8.40 1.31
C MET A 113 -13.17 -8.50 -0.18
N LYS A 114 -12.08 -7.83 -0.60
CA LYS A 114 -11.60 -7.93 -1.98
C LYS A 114 -10.95 -9.28 -2.25
N ILE A 115 -10.16 -9.79 -1.30
CA ILE A 115 -9.52 -11.11 -1.42
C ILE A 115 -10.56 -12.23 -1.55
N VAL A 116 -11.57 -12.27 -0.68
CA VAL A 116 -12.57 -13.35 -0.71
C VAL A 116 -13.46 -13.36 -1.96
N LYS A 117 -13.40 -12.32 -2.80
CA LYS A 117 -14.14 -12.20 -4.06
C LYS A 117 -13.26 -12.31 -5.29
N CYS A 118 -11.92 -12.43 -5.14
CA CYS A 118 -11.03 -12.48 -6.29
C CYS A 118 -10.93 -13.90 -6.85
N ASP A 119 -10.75 -14.00 -8.15
CA ASP A 119 -10.40 -15.22 -8.89
C ASP A 119 -8.90 -15.28 -9.21
N LEU A 120 -8.22 -14.12 -9.16
CA LEU A 120 -6.78 -13.96 -9.37
C LEU A 120 -6.20 -13.03 -8.33
N PHE A 121 -5.16 -13.50 -7.62
CA PHE A 121 -4.37 -12.71 -6.68
C PHE A 121 -2.93 -12.61 -7.18
N ILE A 122 -2.42 -11.39 -7.35
CA ILE A 122 -1.05 -11.15 -7.83
C ILE A 122 -0.28 -10.43 -6.74
N THR A 123 0.86 -10.98 -6.31
CA THR A 123 1.82 -10.29 -5.44
C THR A 123 2.97 -9.76 -6.28
N ILE A 124 3.35 -8.50 -6.06
CA ILE A 124 4.39 -7.82 -6.83
C ILE A 124 5.37 -7.13 -5.88
N GLY A 125 6.65 -7.53 -5.91
CA GLY A 125 7.74 -6.86 -5.20
C GLY A 125 7.62 -6.90 -3.67
N THR A 126 7.15 -8.02 -3.12
CA THR A 126 7.04 -8.21 -1.67
C THR A 126 7.68 -9.52 -1.24
N SER A 127 8.42 -9.48 -0.13
CA SER A 127 9.02 -10.68 0.47
C SER A 127 8.02 -11.56 1.23
N LEU A 128 6.77 -11.09 1.43
CA LEU A 128 5.69 -11.80 2.13
C LEU A 128 6.06 -12.24 3.57
N VAL A 129 6.84 -11.42 4.30
CA VAL A 129 7.25 -11.71 5.68
C VAL A 129 6.58 -10.82 6.73
N VAL A 130 5.93 -9.71 6.33
CA VAL A 130 5.32 -8.74 7.25
C VAL A 130 3.85 -9.09 7.47
N TYR A 131 3.56 -9.64 8.65
CA TYR A 131 2.19 -9.98 9.05
C TYR A 131 1.43 -8.75 9.58
N PRO A 132 0.09 -8.71 9.39
CA PRO A 132 -0.80 -9.78 8.89
C PRO A 132 -0.88 -9.89 7.36
N VAL A 133 -0.36 -8.94 6.60
CA VAL A 133 -0.51 -8.84 5.13
C VAL A 133 0.14 -10.01 4.40
N ALA A 134 1.24 -10.55 4.94
CA ALA A 134 1.90 -11.74 4.41
C ALA A 134 0.97 -12.97 4.32
N GLY A 135 -0.11 -13.01 5.11
CA GLY A 135 -1.11 -14.09 5.06
C GLY A 135 -2.12 -14.01 3.90
N PHE A 136 -2.19 -12.88 3.19
CA PHE A 136 -3.18 -12.67 2.12
C PHE A 136 -3.06 -13.64 0.94
N PRO A 137 -1.87 -14.00 0.43
CA PRO A 137 -1.73 -15.00 -0.63
C PRO A 137 -2.31 -16.36 -0.23
N LYS A 138 -2.08 -16.79 1.02
CA LYS A 138 -2.62 -18.03 1.55
C LYS A 138 -4.16 -17.97 1.60
N LEU A 139 -4.73 -16.88 2.12
CA LEU A 139 -6.18 -16.68 2.14
C LEU A 139 -6.77 -16.74 0.71
N ALA A 140 -6.14 -16.09 -0.26
CA ALA A 140 -6.59 -16.14 -1.66
C ALA A 140 -6.58 -17.58 -2.20
N LYS A 141 -5.54 -18.38 -1.91
CA LYS A 141 -5.49 -19.80 -2.31
C LYS A 141 -6.57 -20.63 -1.64
N GLU A 142 -6.83 -20.43 -0.36
CA GLU A 142 -7.85 -21.17 0.41
C GLU A 142 -9.27 -20.97 -0.15
N ILE A 143 -9.56 -19.82 -0.74
CA ILE A 143 -10.85 -19.55 -1.40
C ILE A 143 -10.88 -19.96 -2.89
N GLY A 144 -9.79 -20.52 -3.41
CA GLY A 144 -9.69 -21.04 -4.78
C GLY A 144 -9.20 -20.06 -5.83
N ALA A 145 -8.70 -18.90 -5.46
CA ALA A 145 -8.10 -17.95 -6.41
C ALA A 145 -6.79 -18.51 -6.98
N LYS A 146 -6.47 -18.10 -8.21
CA LYS A 146 -5.13 -18.27 -8.78
C LYS A 146 -4.17 -17.31 -8.11
N LEU A 147 -2.94 -17.78 -7.81
CA LEU A 147 -1.90 -16.97 -7.19
C LEU A 147 -0.71 -16.81 -8.13
N ILE A 148 -0.35 -15.57 -8.42
CA ILE A 148 0.88 -15.22 -9.15
C ILE A 148 1.80 -14.47 -8.19
N ILE A 149 3.08 -14.87 -8.15
CA ILE A 149 4.12 -14.18 -7.38
C ILE A 149 5.16 -13.62 -8.35
N ILE A 150 5.32 -12.30 -8.35
CA ILE A 150 6.37 -11.59 -9.10
C ILE A 150 7.29 -10.94 -8.08
N ASN A 151 8.43 -11.56 -7.82
CA ASN A 151 9.39 -11.06 -6.85
C ASN A 151 10.81 -11.49 -7.24
N ASN A 152 11.79 -10.60 -7.09
CA ASN A 152 13.17 -10.88 -7.50
C ASN A 152 13.82 -12.04 -6.72
N GLN A 153 13.36 -12.28 -5.50
CA GLN A 153 13.86 -13.34 -4.62
C GLN A 153 12.76 -14.34 -4.28
N PRO A 154 13.09 -15.59 -3.94
CA PRO A 154 12.13 -16.57 -3.44
C PRO A 154 11.37 -16.07 -2.22
N THR A 155 10.13 -16.54 -2.08
CA THR A 155 9.27 -16.28 -0.94
C THR A 155 8.79 -17.59 -0.31
N ASP A 156 8.37 -17.54 0.95
CA ASP A 156 7.83 -18.73 1.65
C ASP A 156 6.52 -19.25 1.01
N TYR A 157 5.91 -18.48 0.11
CA TYR A 157 4.64 -18.81 -0.54
C TYR A 157 4.79 -19.34 -1.97
N ASP A 158 6.01 -19.43 -2.52
CA ASP A 158 6.25 -19.91 -3.90
C ASP A 158 5.67 -21.29 -4.13
N HIS A 159 5.74 -22.17 -3.13
CA HIS A 159 5.28 -23.56 -3.22
C HIS A 159 3.76 -23.72 -3.37
N ILE A 160 2.95 -22.69 -3.07
CA ILE A 160 1.49 -22.70 -3.26
C ILE A 160 1.03 -21.87 -4.45
N ALA A 161 1.93 -21.11 -5.09
CA ALA A 161 1.60 -20.27 -6.22
C ALA A 161 1.35 -21.10 -7.49
N ASP A 162 0.44 -20.61 -8.33
CA ASP A 162 0.19 -21.18 -9.66
C ASP A 162 1.26 -20.74 -10.68
N LEU A 163 1.86 -19.55 -10.45
CA LEU A 163 2.96 -19.03 -11.27
C LEU A 163 3.90 -18.21 -10.37
N VAL A 164 5.19 -18.43 -10.52
CA VAL A 164 6.25 -17.66 -9.85
C VAL A 164 7.20 -17.08 -10.89
N ILE A 165 7.50 -15.81 -10.79
CA ILE A 165 8.43 -15.09 -11.68
C ILE A 165 9.50 -14.42 -10.81
N HIS A 166 10.72 -15.01 -10.81
CA HIS A 166 11.88 -14.45 -10.11
C HIS A 166 12.69 -13.53 -11.02
N GLN A 167 12.13 -12.34 -11.28
CA GLN A 167 12.75 -11.28 -12.08
C GLN A 167 12.50 -9.91 -11.48
N GLN A 168 13.28 -8.93 -11.90
CA GLN A 168 13.04 -7.55 -11.53
C GLN A 168 11.72 -7.06 -12.16
N ILE A 169 10.92 -6.33 -11.39
CA ILE A 169 9.60 -5.82 -11.83
C ILE A 169 9.72 -5.04 -13.14
N GLY A 170 10.80 -4.24 -13.29
CA GLY A 170 11.06 -3.47 -14.51
C GLY A 170 11.26 -4.35 -15.75
N GLU A 171 11.86 -5.52 -15.61
CA GLU A 171 12.06 -6.48 -16.71
C GLU A 171 10.75 -7.18 -17.09
N VAL A 172 9.97 -7.59 -16.07
CA VAL A 172 8.67 -8.27 -16.28
C VAL A 172 7.69 -7.39 -17.06
N PHE A 173 7.73 -6.08 -16.84
CA PHE A 173 6.79 -5.14 -17.44
C PHE A 173 7.41 -4.25 -18.54
N SER A 174 8.63 -4.53 -19.03
CA SER A 174 9.31 -3.72 -20.06
C SER A 174 8.56 -3.64 -21.37
N ASP A 175 7.81 -4.69 -21.73
CA ASP A 175 7.11 -4.82 -23.02
C ASP A 175 5.58 -4.59 -22.92
N SER A 176 5.08 -3.98 -21.82
CA SER A 176 3.65 -3.88 -21.48
C SER A 176 3.03 -2.49 -21.70
#